data_5ac19b29a7cd687018ae63b15b3e1c03
#
_entry.id   5ac19b29a7cd687018ae63b15b3e1c03
#
_cell.length_a   1.000
_cell.length_b   1.000
_cell.length_c   1.000
_cell.angle_alpha   90.00
_cell.angle_beta   90.00
_cell.angle_gamma   90.00
#
_symmetry.space_group_name_H-M   'P 1'
#
loop_
_entity.id
_entity.type
_entity.pdbx_description
1 polymer ?
#
loop_
_entity_poly.entity_id
_entity_poly.type
_entity_poly.pdbx_seq_one_letter_code
_entity_poly.pdbx_strand_id
1 'polypeptide(L)'
;QIDKLINCDSAVDLVFEAVAEHWQGRVKPKLMIKDVLVRDTTAPSVDDPECELRRGVQPADSGLCLESRKRQTLAQLSYTELTRSLIHSFIGSNQPHRAQVEALDALADHQSVLAVMGTGRGKSLIFHVHAAREAVLRGRASIFVYPLRALVADQAYHLSSTMAALGIGVGVLTGETVEAARDDVFAGLASGRTGIVLTTPEFLSIHRDRFARSGRIGFVVIDEAHHAGLA
;
A
#
# COMPACT_ATOMS: atom_id res chain seq x y z
N GLN A 1 -9.15 15.26 -27.96
CA GLN A 1 -9.30 14.64 -26.62
C GLN A 1 -9.60 15.68 -25.53
N ILE A 2 -8.95 16.85 -25.57
CA ILE A 2 -9.13 17.93 -24.58
C ILE A 2 -10.58 18.46 -24.62
N ASP A 3 -11.21 18.62 -25.79
CA ASP A 3 -12.57 19.11 -25.94
C ASP A 3 -13.62 18.14 -25.33
N LYS A 4 -13.33 16.85 -25.28
CA LYS A 4 -14.17 15.85 -24.60
C LYS A 4 -14.10 15.93 -23.07
N LEU A 5 -13.00 16.43 -22.53
CA LEU A 5 -12.80 16.59 -21.09
C LEU A 5 -13.53 17.83 -20.53
N ILE A 6 -13.60 18.90 -21.32
CA ILE A 6 -14.23 20.18 -20.93
C ILE A 6 -15.74 20.07 -20.76
N ASN A 7 -16.38 19.14 -21.50
CA ASN A 7 -17.83 18.95 -21.52
C ASN A 7 -18.28 17.62 -20.88
N CYS A 8 -17.46 17.00 -20.00
CA CYS A 8 -17.79 15.73 -19.40
C CYS A 8 -18.32 15.94 -17.97
N ASP A 9 -19.59 15.60 -17.74
CA ASP A 9 -20.21 15.57 -16.40
C ASP A 9 -19.83 14.30 -15.60
N SER A 10 -18.95 13.46 -16.15
CA SER A 10 -18.53 12.20 -15.55
C SER A 10 -17.24 12.36 -14.74
N ALA A 11 -17.05 11.52 -13.74
CA ALA A 11 -15.80 11.46 -12.98
C ALA A 11 -14.65 11.03 -13.91
N VAL A 12 -13.51 11.71 -13.80
CA VAL A 12 -12.35 11.48 -14.66
C VAL A 12 -11.17 11.11 -13.77
N ASP A 13 -10.55 9.95 -14.04
CA ASP A 13 -9.29 9.57 -13.43
C ASP A 13 -8.13 10.08 -14.30
N LEU A 14 -7.23 10.85 -13.70
CA LEU A 14 -6.04 11.36 -14.36
C LEU A 14 -4.80 10.62 -13.88
N VAL A 15 -4.06 10.04 -14.81
CA VAL A 15 -2.71 9.54 -14.56
C VAL A 15 -1.72 10.62 -14.96
N PHE A 16 -0.91 11.07 -14.02
CA PHE A 16 0.08 12.11 -14.26
C PHE A 16 1.45 11.75 -13.68
N GLU A 17 2.48 12.32 -14.27
CA GLU A 17 3.84 12.29 -13.77
C GLU A 17 4.19 13.67 -13.20
N ALA A 18 4.68 13.70 -11.96
CA ALA A 18 5.19 14.94 -11.37
C ALA A 18 6.66 15.10 -11.77
N VAL A 19 6.96 16.16 -12.52
CA VAL A 19 8.31 16.48 -12.98
C VAL A 19 8.77 17.80 -12.34
N ALA A 20 10.00 17.84 -11.87
CA ALA A 20 10.61 19.09 -11.42
C ALA A 20 11.08 19.90 -12.64
N GLU A 21 10.42 21.01 -12.93
CA GLU A 21 10.85 21.93 -13.99
C GLU A 21 11.75 23.02 -13.40
N HIS A 22 12.98 23.10 -13.89
CA HIS A 22 13.92 24.13 -13.49
C HIS A 22 13.76 25.36 -14.40
N TRP A 23 13.25 26.46 -13.85
CA TRP A 23 13.08 27.71 -14.55
C TRP A 23 13.68 28.86 -13.75
N GLN A 24 14.63 29.59 -14.32
CA GLN A 24 15.30 30.76 -13.71
C GLN A 24 15.81 30.51 -12.28
N GLY A 25 16.42 29.33 -12.02
CA GLY A 25 17.00 28.99 -10.72
C GLY A 25 15.94 28.59 -9.66
N ARG A 26 14.65 28.46 -10.03
CA ARG A 26 13.57 27.97 -9.17
C ARG A 26 13.07 26.63 -9.68
N VAL A 27 12.82 25.73 -8.74
CA VAL A 27 12.18 24.43 -9.03
C VAL A 27 10.67 24.62 -8.91
N LYS A 28 9.95 24.35 -10.01
CA LYS A 28 8.48 24.32 -9.99
C LYS A 28 8.00 22.90 -10.27
N PRO A 29 7.07 22.36 -9.48
CA PRO A 29 6.44 21.11 -9.81
C PRO A 29 5.55 21.28 -11.05
N LYS A 30 5.71 20.41 -12.03
CA LYS A 30 4.89 20.33 -13.23
C LYS A 30 4.23 18.96 -13.30
N LEU A 31 2.93 18.93 -13.43
CA LEU A 31 2.17 17.72 -13.65
C LEU A 31 2.04 17.48 -15.15
N MET A 32 2.57 16.35 -15.61
CA MET A 32 2.40 15.89 -16.98
C MET A 32 1.36 14.78 -17.02
N ILE A 33 0.19 15.05 -17.60
CA ILE A 33 -0.88 14.07 -17.77
C ILE A 33 -0.38 13.01 -18.76
N LYS A 34 -0.37 11.75 -18.34
CA LYS A 34 0.04 10.60 -19.15
C LYS A 34 -1.16 9.87 -19.72
N ASP A 35 -2.23 9.78 -18.95
CA ASP A 35 -3.45 9.10 -19.38
C ASP A 35 -4.68 9.70 -18.71
N VAL A 36 -5.84 9.51 -19.33
CA VAL A 36 -7.13 10.01 -18.87
C VAL A 36 -8.17 8.91 -19.06
N LEU A 37 -8.73 8.42 -17.97
CA LEU A 37 -9.82 7.48 -17.96
C LEU A 37 -11.13 8.19 -17.57
N VAL A 38 -12.07 8.22 -18.50
CA VAL A 38 -13.42 8.71 -18.21
C VAL A 38 -14.23 7.53 -17.65
N ARG A 39 -14.70 7.64 -16.42
CA ARG A 39 -15.59 6.65 -15.85
C ARG A 39 -17.00 6.90 -16.40
N ASP A 40 -17.53 5.96 -17.17
CA ASP A 40 -18.94 5.97 -17.48
C ASP A 40 -19.73 5.76 -16.18
N THR A 41 -20.33 6.83 -15.69
CA THR A 41 -21.25 6.80 -14.55
C THR A 41 -22.63 6.34 -14.99
N THR A 42 -22.74 5.25 -15.72
CA THR A 42 -23.95 4.44 -15.71
C THR A 42 -23.89 3.58 -14.45
N ALA A 43 -24.29 4.18 -13.32
CA ALA A 43 -24.66 3.37 -12.19
C ALA A 43 -25.69 2.33 -12.69
N PRO A 44 -25.52 1.03 -12.39
CA PRO A 44 -26.55 0.06 -12.73
C PRO A 44 -27.86 0.54 -12.12
N SER A 45 -28.90 0.61 -12.95
CA SER A 45 -30.21 1.03 -12.50
C SER A 45 -30.66 0.13 -11.34
N VAL A 46 -31.34 0.71 -10.36
CA VAL A 46 -31.81 0.04 -9.14
C VAL A 46 -32.73 -1.16 -9.45
N ASP A 47 -33.10 -1.36 -10.69
CA ASP A 47 -34.03 -2.42 -11.18
C ASP A 47 -33.31 -3.63 -11.82
N ASP A 48 -31.99 -3.79 -11.64
CA ASP A 48 -31.29 -4.97 -12.12
C ASP A 48 -31.55 -6.17 -11.16
N PRO A 49 -32.21 -7.25 -11.65
CA PRO A 49 -32.51 -8.43 -10.82
C PRO A 49 -31.28 -9.13 -10.23
N GLU A 50 -30.09 -8.95 -10.81
CA GLU A 50 -28.83 -9.42 -10.22
C GLU A 50 -28.44 -8.64 -8.97
N CYS A 51 -28.94 -7.42 -8.77
CA CYS A 51 -28.69 -6.62 -7.59
C CYS A 51 -29.44 -7.15 -6.35
N GLU A 52 -30.59 -7.78 -6.52
CA GLU A 52 -31.34 -8.39 -5.41
C GLU A 52 -30.71 -9.70 -4.92
N LEU A 53 -30.12 -10.51 -5.81
CA LEU A 53 -29.40 -11.72 -5.42
C LEU A 53 -28.14 -11.42 -4.57
N ARG A 54 -27.55 -10.24 -4.74
CA ARG A 54 -26.38 -9.80 -3.94
C ARG A 54 -26.73 -9.24 -2.58
N ARG A 55 -27.98 -8.83 -2.34
CA ARG A 55 -28.46 -8.32 -1.03
C ARG A 55 -28.71 -9.39 0.02
N GLY A 56 -28.83 -10.66 -0.39
CA GLY A 56 -29.07 -11.79 0.52
C GLY A 56 -27.82 -12.44 1.11
N VAL A 57 -26.63 -12.07 0.66
CA VAL A 57 -25.37 -12.59 1.19
C VAL A 57 -24.80 -11.51 2.11
N GLN A 58 -24.76 -11.76 3.41
CA GLN A 58 -24.09 -10.89 4.36
C GLN A 58 -22.59 -10.79 3.97
N PRO A 59 -22.08 -9.61 3.56
CA PRO A 59 -20.71 -9.51 2.99
C PRO A 59 -19.60 -9.62 4.03
N ALA A 60 -19.93 -9.63 5.33
CA ALA A 60 -18.97 -9.51 6.40
C ALA A 60 -18.16 -10.78 6.69
N ASP A 61 -18.72 -11.97 6.50
CA ASP A 61 -18.05 -13.21 6.91
C ASP A 61 -17.28 -13.93 5.80
N SER A 62 -17.72 -13.83 4.56
CA SER A 62 -17.10 -14.56 3.44
C SER A 62 -15.75 -13.97 3.00
N GLY A 63 -15.57 -12.63 3.07
CA GLY A 63 -14.33 -11.95 2.69
C GLY A 63 -13.19 -12.23 3.68
N LEU A 64 -13.46 -12.12 4.98
CA LEU A 64 -12.47 -12.40 6.04
C LEU A 64 -12.01 -13.86 6.03
N CYS A 65 -12.91 -14.81 5.75
CA CYS A 65 -12.56 -16.22 5.63
C CYS A 65 -11.66 -16.50 4.42
N LEU A 66 -11.89 -15.84 3.29
CA LEU A 66 -11.08 -16.02 2.08
C LEU A 66 -9.67 -15.46 2.23
N GLU A 67 -9.52 -14.26 2.80
CA GLU A 67 -8.22 -13.63 3.08
C GLU A 67 -7.40 -14.45 4.08
N SER A 68 -8.04 -14.93 5.15
CA SER A 68 -7.40 -15.80 6.13
C SER A 68 -6.93 -17.12 5.50
N ARG A 69 -7.72 -17.73 4.62
CA ARG A 69 -7.33 -18.95 3.89
C ARG A 69 -6.14 -18.72 2.97
N LYS A 70 -6.09 -17.61 2.24
CA LYS A 70 -4.95 -17.27 1.37
C LYS A 70 -3.66 -17.17 2.18
N ARG A 71 -3.67 -16.43 3.29
CA ARG A 71 -2.50 -16.34 4.19
C ARG A 71 -2.07 -17.68 4.75
N GLN A 72 -3.02 -18.51 5.17
CA GLN A 72 -2.72 -19.86 5.67
C GLN A 72 -2.07 -20.75 4.61
N THR A 73 -2.53 -20.69 3.36
CA THR A 73 -1.91 -21.42 2.25
C THR A 73 -0.47 -20.96 2.00
N LEU A 74 -0.23 -19.64 2.01
CA LEU A 74 1.10 -19.08 1.84
C LEU A 74 2.03 -19.43 3.02
N ALA A 75 1.50 -19.49 4.24
CA ALA A 75 2.28 -19.85 5.44
C ALA A 75 2.73 -21.32 5.46
N GLN A 76 2.17 -22.19 4.61
CA GLN A 76 2.61 -23.59 4.45
C GLN A 76 3.81 -23.75 3.52
N LEU A 77 4.14 -22.72 2.74
CA LEU A 77 5.31 -22.74 1.86
C LEU A 77 6.61 -22.66 2.66
N SER A 78 7.64 -23.29 2.14
CA SER A 78 9.00 -23.06 2.67
C SER A 78 9.38 -21.57 2.53
N TYR A 79 10.31 -21.11 3.35
CA TYR A 79 10.77 -19.71 3.31
C TYR A 79 11.19 -19.26 1.91
N THR A 80 11.92 -20.11 1.18
CA THR A 80 12.40 -19.83 -0.17
C THR A 80 11.25 -19.77 -1.17
N GLU A 81 10.31 -20.70 -1.10
CA GLU A 81 9.13 -20.74 -1.98
C GLU A 81 8.22 -19.53 -1.73
N LEU A 82 7.97 -19.20 -0.46
CA LEU A 82 7.20 -18.02 -0.10
C LEU A 82 7.86 -16.75 -0.65
N THR A 83 9.17 -16.57 -0.42
CA THR A 83 9.89 -15.40 -0.91
C THR A 83 9.81 -15.27 -2.43
N ARG A 84 9.98 -16.37 -3.15
CA ARG A 84 9.86 -16.39 -4.61
C ARG A 84 8.44 -16.06 -5.08
N SER A 85 7.43 -16.61 -4.42
CA SER A 85 6.02 -16.33 -4.72
C SER A 85 5.67 -14.87 -4.48
N LEU A 86 6.16 -14.28 -3.38
CA LEU A 86 5.96 -12.87 -3.08
C LEU A 86 6.66 -11.97 -4.10
N ILE A 87 7.93 -12.22 -4.42
CA ILE A 87 8.65 -11.47 -5.47
C ILE A 87 7.88 -11.54 -6.79
N HIS A 88 7.42 -12.73 -7.19
CA HIS A 88 6.63 -12.89 -8.41
C HIS A 88 5.32 -12.08 -8.38
N SER A 89 4.67 -11.97 -7.24
CA SER A 89 3.44 -11.18 -7.08
C SER A 89 3.66 -9.68 -7.29
N PHE A 90 4.87 -9.16 -7.03
CA PHE A 90 5.18 -7.73 -7.19
C PHE A 90 5.81 -7.37 -8.54
N ILE A 91 6.67 -8.23 -9.08
CA ILE A 91 7.44 -7.91 -10.30
C ILE A 91 7.24 -8.93 -11.43
N GLY A 92 6.29 -9.86 -11.28
CA GLY A 92 6.00 -10.88 -12.29
C GLY A 92 7.22 -11.77 -12.57
N SER A 93 7.54 -11.99 -13.83
CA SER A 93 8.66 -12.81 -14.26
C SER A 93 10.03 -12.12 -14.16
N ASN A 94 10.07 -10.84 -13.80
CA ASN A 94 11.32 -10.13 -13.65
C ASN A 94 12.13 -10.67 -12.45
N GLN A 95 13.46 -10.55 -12.56
CA GLN A 95 14.35 -10.96 -11.47
C GLN A 95 14.70 -9.77 -10.57
N PRO A 96 14.77 -9.97 -9.25
CA PRO A 96 15.23 -8.92 -8.35
C PRO A 96 16.71 -8.62 -8.59
N HIS A 97 17.12 -7.37 -8.41
CA HIS A 97 18.53 -6.99 -8.46
C HIS A 97 19.28 -7.56 -7.26
N ARG A 98 20.59 -7.77 -7.41
CA ARG A 98 21.45 -8.28 -6.34
C ARG A 98 21.31 -7.50 -5.04
N ALA A 99 21.32 -6.17 -5.10
CA ALA A 99 21.16 -5.32 -3.91
C ALA A 99 19.78 -5.50 -3.21
N GLN A 100 18.72 -5.82 -3.96
CA GLN A 100 17.42 -6.13 -3.38
C GLN A 100 17.44 -7.47 -2.64
N VAL A 101 18.12 -8.48 -3.19
CA VAL A 101 18.27 -9.79 -2.55
C VAL A 101 19.09 -9.65 -1.26
N GLU A 102 20.25 -8.99 -1.32
CA GLU A 102 21.11 -8.75 -0.16
C GLU A 102 20.36 -8.01 0.98
N ALA A 103 19.55 -7.01 0.63
CA ALA A 103 18.73 -6.29 1.61
C ALA A 103 17.61 -7.18 2.20
N LEU A 104 16.98 -8.04 1.40
CA LEU A 104 15.97 -8.99 1.86
C LEU A 104 16.56 -10.06 2.80
N ASP A 105 17.79 -10.50 2.54
CA ASP A 105 18.50 -11.46 3.39
C ASP A 105 18.88 -10.80 4.72
N ALA A 106 19.42 -9.57 4.70
CA ALA A 106 19.73 -8.83 5.93
C ALA A 106 18.49 -8.58 6.80
N LEU A 107 17.34 -8.23 6.18
CA LEU A 107 16.07 -8.11 6.91
C LEU A 107 15.58 -9.45 7.47
N ALA A 108 15.84 -10.56 6.77
CA ALA A 108 15.51 -11.89 7.27
C ALA A 108 16.29 -12.24 8.54
N ASP A 109 17.54 -11.80 8.61
CA ASP A 109 18.43 -11.94 9.77
C ASP A 109 18.18 -10.89 10.88
N HIS A 110 17.02 -10.23 10.82
CA HIS A 110 16.60 -9.20 11.79
C HIS A 110 17.53 -7.98 11.88
N GLN A 111 18.24 -7.66 10.82
CA GLN A 111 19.08 -6.47 10.75
C GLN A 111 18.24 -5.24 10.32
N SER A 112 18.64 -4.06 10.78
CA SER A 112 18.17 -2.81 10.23
C SER A 112 18.91 -2.52 8.93
N VAL A 113 18.18 -2.12 7.88
CA VAL A 113 18.74 -1.90 6.54
C VAL A 113 18.55 -0.45 6.12
N LEU A 114 19.64 0.19 5.71
CA LEU A 114 19.60 1.47 5.00
C LEU A 114 19.85 1.20 3.51
N ALA A 115 18.79 1.28 2.70
CA ALA A 115 18.86 1.05 1.26
C ALA A 115 19.08 2.36 0.50
N VAL A 116 20.29 2.59 0.02
CA VAL A 116 20.63 3.74 -0.84
C VAL A 116 20.65 3.28 -2.29
N MET A 117 19.59 3.61 -3.03
CA MET A 117 19.42 3.21 -4.42
C MET A 117 18.89 4.40 -5.23
N GLY A 118 19.28 4.50 -6.49
CA GLY A 118 18.76 5.53 -7.39
C GLY A 118 17.24 5.42 -7.59
N THR A 119 16.61 6.51 -7.99
CA THR A 119 15.19 6.57 -8.32
C THR A 119 14.82 5.54 -9.39
N GLY A 120 13.68 4.88 -9.26
CA GLY A 120 13.23 3.85 -10.21
C GLY A 120 13.95 2.51 -10.12
N ARG A 121 14.87 2.31 -9.18
CA ARG A 121 15.59 1.04 -9.00
C ARG A 121 14.85 0.01 -8.16
N GLY A 122 13.57 0.24 -7.88
CA GLY A 122 12.72 -0.73 -7.21
C GLY A 122 12.99 -0.93 -5.72
N LYS A 123 13.38 0.12 -4.98
CA LYS A 123 13.52 0.09 -3.50
C LYS A 123 12.31 -0.53 -2.82
N SER A 124 11.12 -0.20 -3.31
CA SER A 124 9.85 -0.63 -2.72
C SER A 124 9.68 -2.15 -2.66
N LEU A 125 10.27 -2.89 -3.61
CA LEU A 125 10.22 -4.35 -3.62
C LEU A 125 10.77 -4.94 -2.30
N ILE A 126 11.87 -4.36 -1.78
CA ILE A 126 12.54 -4.85 -0.56
C ILE A 126 11.56 -4.86 0.61
N PHE A 127 10.95 -3.71 0.89
CA PHE A 127 10.09 -3.61 2.06
C PHE A 127 8.68 -4.18 1.83
N HIS A 128 8.16 -4.21 0.60
CA HIS A 128 6.90 -4.87 0.28
C HIS A 128 6.99 -6.39 0.50
N VAL A 129 8.04 -7.03 0.00
CA VAL A 129 8.26 -8.47 0.18
C VAL A 129 8.48 -8.80 1.65
N HIS A 130 9.31 -8.02 2.36
CA HIS A 130 9.56 -8.27 3.78
C HIS A 130 8.30 -8.07 4.64
N ALA A 131 7.53 -7.01 4.41
CA ALA A 131 6.27 -6.76 5.10
C ALA A 131 5.25 -7.89 4.85
N ALA A 132 5.15 -8.38 3.61
CA ALA A 132 4.29 -9.51 3.30
C ALA A 132 4.75 -10.79 4.03
N ARG A 133 6.06 -11.05 4.14
CA ARG A 133 6.59 -12.16 4.95
C ARG A 133 6.23 -12.03 6.43
N GLU A 134 6.40 -10.85 7.01
CA GLU A 134 6.04 -10.59 8.42
C GLU A 134 4.55 -10.85 8.68
N ALA A 135 3.69 -10.39 7.76
CA ALA A 135 2.25 -10.60 7.86
C ALA A 135 1.84 -12.07 7.72
N VAL A 136 2.46 -12.81 6.78
CA VAL A 136 2.13 -14.21 6.49
C VAL A 136 2.71 -15.15 7.55
N LEU A 137 4.01 -15.04 7.88
CA LEU A 137 4.68 -15.99 8.75
C LEU A 137 4.50 -15.70 10.23
N ARG A 138 4.40 -14.43 10.61
CA ARG A 138 4.40 -14.02 12.02
C ARG A 138 3.13 -13.32 12.46
N GLY A 139 2.21 -13.03 11.54
CA GLY A 139 1.01 -12.24 11.82
C GLY A 139 1.33 -10.82 12.31
N ARG A 140 2.53 -10.31 12.01
CA ARG A 140 2.96 -8.97 12.39
C ARG A 140 2.60 -7.96 11.32
N ALA A 141 2.25 -6.76 11.76
CA ALA A 141 1.98 -5.65 10.86
C ALA A 141 3.23 -4.79 10.63
N SER A 142 3.23 -4.09 9.48
CA SER A 142 4.28 -3.16 9.08
C SER A 142 3.74 -1.74 8.97
N ILE A 143 4.56 -0.74 9.33
CA ILE A 143 4.24 0.68 9.16
C ILE A 143 5.15 1.23 8.06
N PHE A 144 4.55 1.86 7.03
CA PHE A 144 5.27 2.57 5.98
C PHE A 144 5.06 4.07 6.16
N VAL A 145 6.13 4.78 6.40
CA VAL A 145 6.15 6.21 6.65
C VAL A 145 6.62 6.94 5.41
N TYR A 146 5.77 7.79 4.88
CA TYR A 146 6.06 8.65 3.72
C TYR A 146 6.01 10.11 4.11
N PRO A 147 6.91 10.97 3.60
CA PRO A 147 6.99 12.37 4.02
C PRO A 147 5.80 13.21 3.55
N LEU A 148 5.08 12.77 2.53
CA LEU A 148 3.98 13.52 1.92
C LEU A 148 2.70 12.67 1.86
N ARG A 149 1.55 13.27 2.21
CA ARG A 149 0.22 12.62 2.13
C ARG A 149 -0.13 12.13 0.72
N ALA A 150 0.27 12.88 -0.30
CA ALA A 150 0.05 12.47 -1.69
C ALA A 150 0.77 11.15 -2.02
N LEU A 151 2.00 10.96 -1.50
CA LEU A 151 2.73 9.69 -1.64
C LEU A 151 2.04 8.56 -0.88
N VAL A 152 1.51 8.82 0.31
CA VAL A 152 0.73 7.83 1.07
C VAL A 152 -0.45 7.33 0.25
N ALA A 153 -1.22 8.22 -0.36
CA ALA A 153 -2.38 7.87 -1.17
C ALA A 153 -2.00 7.09 -2.43
N ASP A 154 -0.99 7.54 -3.16
CA ASP A 154 -0.48 6.89 -4.37
C ASP A 154 0.03 5.47 -4.06
N GLN A 155 0.87 5.34 -3.07
CA GLN A 155 1.43 4.04 -2.67
C GLN A 155 0.34 3.10 -2.14
N ALA A 156 -0.64 3.60 -1.40
CA ALA A 156 -1.77 2.80 -0.94
C ALA A 156 -2.59 2.25 -2.11
N TYR A 157 -2.86 3.08 -3.13
CA TYR A 157 -3.59 2.67 -4.32
C TYR A 157 -2.88 1.50 -5.03
N HIS A 158 -1.58 1.63 -5.30
CA HIS A 158 -0.81 0.61 -5.99
C HIS A 158 -0.60 -0.67 -5.16
N LEU A 159 -0.44 -0.53 -3.85
CA LEU A 159 -0.12 -1.65 -2.96
C LEU A 159 -1.36 -2.49 -2.60
N SER A 160 -2.53 -1.85 -2.47
CA SER A 160 -3.74 -2.48 -1.94
C SER A 160 -4.18 -3.70 -2.73
N SER A 161 -4.15 -3.65 -4.06
CA SER A 161 -4.58 -4.76 -4.92
C SER A 161 -3.67 -5.99 -4.78
N THR A 162 -2.35 -5.77 -4.79
CA THR A 162 -1.38 -6.86 -4.65
C THR A 162 -1.44 -7.48 -3.25
N MET A 163 -1.53 -6.68 -2.20
CA MET A 163 -1.62 -7.17 -0.83
C MET A 163 -2.95 -7.88 -0.55
N ALA A 164 -4.07 -7.40 -1.08
CA ALA A 164 -5.35 -8.08 -1.00
C ALA A 164 -5.34 -9.46 -1.69
N ALA A 165 -4.62 -9.58 -2.83
CA ALA A 165 -4.42 -10.88 -3.48
C ALA A 165 -3.66 -11.87 -2.58
N LEU A 166 -2.81 -11.39 -1.67
CA LEU A 166 -2.08 -12.18 -0.68
C LEU A 166 -2.87 -12.36 0.64
N GLY A 167 -4.06 -11.79 0.76
CA GLY A 167 -4.88 -11.80 1.96
C GLY A 167 -4.36 -10.86 3.06
N ILE A 168 -3.65 -9.79 2.70
CA ILE A 168 -3.07 -8.82 3.61
C ILE A 168 -3.82 -7.50 3.48
N GLY A 169 -4.48 -7.05 4.56
CA GLY A 169 -5.17 -5.77 4.58
C GLY A 169 -4.20 -4.59 4.64
N VAL A 170 -4.52 -3.53 3.89
CA VAL A 170 -3.77 -2.27 3.85
C VAL A 170 -4.64 -1.15 4.42
N GLY A 171 -4.12 -0.41 5.39
CA GLY A 171 -4.78 0.75 5.98
C GLY A 171 -4.01 2.03 5.70
N VAL A 172 -4.72 3.17 5.66
CA VAL A 172 -4.14 4.50 5.53
C VAL A 172 -4.51 5.33 6.74
N LEU A 173 -3.51 5.90 7.39
CA LEU A 173 -3.66 6.76 8.55
C LEU A 173 -2.90 8.07 8.36
N THR A 174 -3.63 9.15 8.13
CA THR A 174 -3.09 10.52 8.01
C THR A 174 -3.94 11.48 8.81
N GLY A 175 -3.52 12.74 8.92
CA GLY A 175 -4.31 13.77 9.58
C GLY A 175 -5.69 13.99 8.97
N GLU A 176 -5.92 13.58 7.74
CA GLU A 176 -7.22 13.71 7.04
C GLU A 176 -8.12 12.47 7.22
N THR A 177 -7.60 11.38 7.78
CA THR A 177 -8.39 10.17 8.01
C THR A 177 -9.47 10.45 9.05
N VAL A 178 -10.74 10.28 8.66
CA VAL A 178 -11.88 10.46 9.55
C VAL A 178 -11.85 9.45 10.70
N GLU A 179 -12.43 9.83 11.85
CA GLU A 179 -12.30 9.06 13.10
C GLU A 179 -12.76 7.61 12.96
N ALA A 180 -13.93 7.39 12.36
CA ALA A 180 -14.47 6.04 12.15
C ALA A 180 -13.53 5.13 11.31
N ALA A 181 -12.95 5.67 10.24
CA ALA A 181 -11.98 4.93 9.42
C ALA A 181 -10.66 4.69 10.17
N ARG A 182 -10.24 5.66 10.99
CA ARG A 182 -9.07 5.54 11.85
C ARG A 182 -9.23 4.41 12.88
N ASP A 183 -10.38 4.36 13.53
CA ASP A 183 -10.68 3.33 14.53
C ASP A 183 -10.79 1.94 13.88
N ASP A 184 -11.37 1.83 12.68
CA ASP A 184 -11.40 0.56 11.93
C ASP A 184 -10.00 0.05 11.58
N VAL A 185 -9.09 0.93 11.14
CA VAL A 185 -7.69 0.53 10.87
C VAL A 185 -6.98 0.08 12.14
N PHE A 186 -7.15 0.77 13.28
CA PHE A 186 -6.54 0.34 14.54
C PHE A 186 -7.16 -0.96 15.09
N ALA A 187 -8.47 -1.16 14.95
CA ALA A 187 -9.12 -2.43 15.25
C ALA A 187 -8.62 -3.55 14.32
N GLY A 188 -8.42 -3.24 13.04
CA GLY A 188 -7.82 -4.13 12.07
C GLY A 188 -6.38 -4.53 12.43
N LEU A 189 -5.56 -3.59 12.92
CA LEU A 189 -4.22 -3.88 13.45
C LEU A 189 -4.28 -4.84 14.64
N ALA A 190 -5.11 -4.54 15.63
CA ALA A 190 -5.24 -5.36 16.84
C ALA A 190 -5.70 -6.79 16.52
N SER A 191 -6.64 -6.95 15.58
CA SER A 191 -7.15 -8.26 15.15
C SER A 191 -6.22 -8.99 14.17
N GLY A 192 -5.25 -8.30 13.55
CA GLY A 192 -4.39 -8.85 12.49
C GLY A 192 -5.04 -8.87 11.11
N ARG A 193 -6.19 -8.22 10.92
CA ARG A 193 -6.81 -7.98 9.62
C ARG A 193 -5.98 -7.00 8.78
N THR A 194 -5.51 -5.92 9.40
CA THR A 194 -4.61 -4.96 8.77
C THR A 194 -3.16 -5.39 8.99
N GLY A 195 -2.46 -5.74 7.92
CA GLY A 195 -1.06 -6.15 7.95
C GLY A 195 -0.09 -5.04 7.55
N ILE A 196 -0.56 -3.99 6.88
CA ILE A 196 0.26 -2.85 6.49
C ILE A 196 -0.51 -1.56 6.75
N VAL A 197 0.16 -0.57 7.33
CA VAL A 197 -0.36 0.79 7.48
C VAL A 197 0.58 1.77 6.83
N LEU A 198 0.05 2.60 5.93
CA LEU A 198 0.75 3.73 5.34
C LEU A 198 0.38 5.00 6.11
N THR A 199 1.39 5.80 6.47
CA THR A 199 1.19 6.98 7.31
C THR A 199 2.23 8.07 7.03
N THR A 200 2.07 9.22 7.69
CA THR A 200 3.06 10.31 7.69
C THR A 200 3.82 10.37 9.01
N PRO A 201 5.02 10.99 9.05
CA PRO A 201 5.81 11.11 10.28
C PRO A 201 5.02 11.79 11.42
N GLU A 202 4.27 12.85 11.10
CA GLU A 202 3.49 13.62 12.08
C GLU A 202 2.39 12.76 12.69
N PHE A 203 1.65 12.01 11.85
CA PHE A 203 0.59 11.15 12.33
C PHE A 203 1.13 10.03 13.22
N LEU A 204 2.24 9.40 12.78
CA LEU A 204 2.91 8.36 13.56
C LEU A 204 3.37 8.89 14.92
N SER A 205 3.99 10.06 14.95
CA SER A 205 4.46 10.69 16.19
C SER A 205 3.32 10.96 17.20
N ILE A 206 2.22 11.54 16.71
CA ILE A 206 1.05 11.87 17.56
C ILE A 206 0.37 10.60 18.09
N HIS A 207 0.30 9.54 17.30
CA HIS A 207 -0.45 8.32 17.62
C HIS A 207 0.44 7.11 17.99
N ARG A 208 1.73 7.32 18.26
CA ARG A 208 2.70 6.25 18.55
C ARG A 208 2.20 5.24 19.60
N ASP A 209 1.53 5.72 20.65
CA ASP A 209 1.04 4.88 21.73
C ASP A 209 -0.14 3.98 21.28
N ARG A 210 -0.94 4.42 20.31
CA ARG A 210 -1.98 3.58 19.70
C ARG A 210 -1.38 2.47 18.84
N PHE A 211 -0.34 2.77 18.08
CA PHE A 211 0.40 1.78 17.32
C PHE A 211 1.06 0.76 18.24
N ALA A 212 1.76 1.21 19.28
CA ALA A 212 2.43 0.35 20.26
C ALA A 212 1.45 -0.58 20.97
N ARG A 213 0.28 -0.07 21.37
CA ARG A 213 -0.77 -0.87 22.03
C ARG A 213 -1.34 -1.98 21.17
N SER A 214 -1.20 -1.94 19.85
CA SER A 214 -1.65 -3.05 18.99
C SER A 214 -0.84 -4.33 19.25
N GLY A 215 0.39 -4.22 19.76
CA GLY A 215 1.30 -5.34 20.05
C GLY A 215 1.73 -6.13 18.81
N ARG A 216 1.38 -5.65 17.61
CA ARG A 216 1.59 -6.40 16.36
C ARG A 216 2.59 -5.79 15.41
N ILE A 217 3.09 -4.60 15.68
CA ILE A 217 4.06 -3.95 14.79
C ILE A 217 5.40 -4.69 14.88
N GLY A 218 5.85 -5.22 13.76
CA GLY A 218 7.12 -5.95 13.65
C GLY A 218 8.14 -5.29 12.71
N PHE A 219 7.68 -4.36 11.86
CA PHE A 219 8.54 -3.73 10.87
C PHE A 219 8.12 -2.28 10.63
N VAL A 220 9.09 -1.39 10.51
CA VAL A 220 8.85 0.03 10.20
C VAL A 220 9.77 0.42 9.05
N VAL A 221 9.18 1.07 8.06
CA VAL A 221 9.87 1.63 6.89
C VAL A 221 9.75 3.13 6.91
N ILE A 222 10.85 3.82 6.70
CA ILE A 222 10.88 5.26 6.47
C ILE A 222 11.37 5.46 5.04
N ASP A 223 10.45 5.77 4.13
CA ASP A 223 10.82 6.11 2.75
C ASP A 223 11.24 7.57 2.68
N GLU A 224 12.14 7.88 1.73
CA GLU A 224 12.74 9.21 1.58
C GLU A 224 13.32 9.75 2.92
N ALA A 225 14.07 8.88 3.62
CA ALA A 225 14.58 9.15 4.97
C ALA A 225 15.41 10.46 5.11
N HIS A 226 15.89 11.03 4.00
CA HIS A 226 16.57 12.32 3.98
C HIS A 226 15.64 13.49 4.38
N HIS A 227 14.32 13.31 4.30
CA HIS A 227 13.36 14.30 4.80
C HIS A 227 13.08 14.15 6.29
N ALA A 228 13.42 13.02 6.92
CA ALA A 228 13.13 12.75 8.33
C ALA A 228 14.04 13.47 9.34
N GLY A 229 15.11 14.12 8.87
CA GLY A 229 16.10 14.80 9.70
C GLY A 229 16.00 16.34 9.72
N LEU A 230 14.94 16.91 9.18
CA LEU A 230 14.77 18.38 9.02
C LEU A 230 13.65 18.97 9.92
N ALA A 231 13.25 18.28 10.96
CA ALA A 231 12.28 18.78 11.97
C ALA A 231 12.93 18.98 13.32
#